data_66bc743e4aad731d0eff0a3e8e5bc80a
#
_entry.id   66bc743e4aad731d0eff0a3e8e5bc80a
#
_cell.length_a   1.000
_cell.length_b   1.000
_cell.length_c   1.000
_cell.angle_alpha   90.00
_cell.angle_beta   90.00
_cell.angle_gamma   90.00
#
_symmetry.space_group_name_H-M   'P 1'
#
loop_
_entity.id
_entity.type
_entity.pdbx_description
1 polymer ?
#
loop_
_entity_poly.entity_id
_entity_poly.type
_entity_poly.pdbx_seq_one_letter_code
_entity_poly.pdbx_strand_id
1 'polypeptide(L)'
;MDQRNSSGKPKLDPEEQVAFLRGKGVTFERMGEADAMRYLSRESYLFSAYAYRTLFPKRVGGVHDGEYANLDFGDLVDLERLDRNLRAALLPLALDAEHLAKARVLDDVARRPDEDGHSIVRDYMASLSPSERSRRAAEISRLRRDEYSGDLQRHYAGVMPIWVLLELSSFGTVADVYRFCADRWGDRPMLREHYFLRSAKGVRNACAHSSAIINGFGAASHVARPAPAALTVTLRDAGFTKRSRASRMRNQRLQQIASLLLLHRRMAEGTALADEASAGLRTLADGIRAVLSVTRPDASAEAYMEFPAGLVDRWFLSGIV
;
A
#
# COMPACT_ATOMS: atom_id res chain seq x y z
N MET A 1 8.92 44.73 2.32
CA MET A 1 7.58 44.14 2.12
C MET A 1 7.61 43.41 0.80
N ASP A 2 7.92 42.13 0.90
CA ASP A 2 8.14 41.25 -0.25
C ASP A 2 6.80 40.61 -0.61
N GLN A 3 6.13 41.12 -1.61
CA GLN A 3 4.93 40.49 -2.19
C GLN A 3 5.39 39.22 -2.91
N ARG A 4 5.53 38.12 -2.22
CA ARG A 4 5.63 36.83 -2.87
C ARG A 4 4.31 36.52 -3.54
N ASN A 5 4.37 36.70 -4.84
CA ASN A 5 3.37 36.38 -5.84
C ASN A 5 2.68 35.02 -5.55
N SER A 6 1.46 35.07 -5.09
CA SER A 6 0.56 33.90 -5.00
C SER A 6 -0.08 33.61 -6.37
N SER A 7 0.71 33.63 -7.44
CA SER A 7 0.26 33.14 -8.74
C SER A 7 0.21 31.64 -8.69
N GLY A 8 -0.99 31.08 -8.52
CA GLY A 8 -1.24 29.66 -8.63
C GLY A 8 -0.61 29.12 -9.92
N LYS A 9 -0.18 27.86 -9.91
CA LYS A 9 0.35 27.21 -11.11
C LYS A 9 -0.68 27.31 -12.23
N PRO A 10 -0.29 27.76 -13.43
CA PRO A 10 -1.24 27.94 -14.53
C PRO A 10 -1.84 26.58 -14.95
N LYS A 11 -3.05 26.63 -15.46
CA LYS A 11 -3.65 25.53 -16.21
C LYS A 11 -2.86 25.37 -17.51
N LEU A 12 -2.44 24.16 -17.82
CA LEU A 12 -1.70 23.82 -19.04
C LEU A 12 -2.58 22.93 -19.93
N ASP A 13 -2.67 23.23 -21.20
CA ASP A 13 -3.20 22.34 -22.22
C ASP A 13 -2.17 21.24 -22.57
N PRO A 14 -2.51 20.23 -23.38
CA PRO A 14 -1.58 19.12 -23.68
C PRO A 14 -0.29 19.56 -24.36
N GLU A 15 -0.31 20.53 -25.24
CA GLU A 15 0.86 21.11 -25.92
C GLU A 15 1.76 21.82 -24.91
N GLU A 16 1.17 22.64 -24.05
CA GLU A 16 1.87 23.34 -22.97
C GLU A 16 2.46 22.37 -21.95
N GLN A 17 1.78 21.23 -21.67
CA GLN A 17 2.30 20.18 -20.79
C GLN A 17 3.55 19.52 -21.37
N VAL A 18 3.55 19.21 -22.66
CA VAL A 18 4.73 18.66 -23.36
C VAL A 18 5.86 19.69 -23.39
N ALA A 19 5.58 20.96 -23.70
CA ALA A 19 6.56 22.03 -23.67
C ALA A 19 7.16 22.23 -22.25
N PHE A 20 6.34 22.14 -21.22
CA PHE A 20 6.79 22.17 -19.81
C PHE A 20 7.74 21.00 -19.50
N LEU A 21 7.40 19.79 -19.91
CA LEU A 21 8.23 18.60 -19.69
C LEU A 21 9.58 18.73 -20.42
N ARG A 22 9.57 19.18 -21.68
CA ARG A 22 10.77 19.45 -22.46
C ARG A 22 11.67 20.48 -21.77
N GLY A 23 11.10 21.55 -21.26
CA GLY A 23 11.82 22.58 -20.48
C GLY A 23 12.35 22.09 -19.13
N LYS A 24 12.00 20.85 -18.72
CA LYS A 24 12.58 20.14 -17.56
C LYS A 24 13.63 19.11 -17.95
N GLY A 25 13.98 19.01 -19.23
CA GLY A 25 14.97 18.06 -19.76
C GLY A 25 14.38 16.66 -20.01
N VAL A 26 13.06 16.52 -20.07
CA VAL A 26 12.42 15.25 -20.48
C VAL A 26 12.50 15.14 -21.99
N THR A 27 12.98 13.98 -22.46
CA THR A 27 13.02 13.65 -23.91
C THR A 27 11.76 12.89 -24.33
N PHE A 28 11.53 12.79 -25.65
CA PHE A 28 10.39 12.13 -26.26
C PHE A 28 10.85 11.17 -27.37
N GLU A 29 11.93 10.43 -27.10
CA GLU A 29 12.54 9.50 -28.08
C GLU A 29 11.82 8.16 -28.09
N ARG A 30 11.44 7.64 -26.92
CA ARG A 30 10.72 6.37 -26.75
C ARG A 30 9.21 6.52 -27.00
N MET A 31 8.66 7.69 -26.68
CA MET A 31 7.29 8.05 -26.97
C MET A 31 7.27 9.47 -27.55
N GLY A 32 6.88 9.59 -28.82
CA GLY A 32 6.82 10.88 -29.51
C GLY A 32 5.83 11.85 -28.86
N GLU A 33 6.02 13.15 -29.07
CA GLU A 33 5.20 14.21 -28.44
C GLU A 33 3.71 14.08 -28.71
N ALA A 34 3.33 13.71 -29.96
CA ALA A 34 1.92 13.50 -30.31
C ALA A 34 1.28 12.37 -29.51
N ASP A 35 2.03 11.28 -29.25
CA ASP A 35 1.58 10.18 -28.43
C ASP A 35 1.55 10.56 -26.95
N ALA A 36 2.50 11.35 -26.49
CA ALA A 36 2.54 11.90 -25.13
C ALA A 36 1.33 12.82 -24.87
N MET A 37 0.98 13.73 -25.80
CA MET A 37 -0.23 14.55 -25.71
C MET A 37 -1.50 13.70 -25.64
N ARG A 38 -1.60 12.65 -26.48
CA ARG A 38 -2.73 11.72 -26.46
C ARG A 38 -2.82 10.95 -25.13
N TYR A 39 -1.69 10.49 -24.61
CA TYR A 39 -1.61 9.80 -23.31
C TYR A 39 -2.09 10.71 -22.17
N LEU A 40 -1.57 11.93 -22.09
CA LEU A 40 -1.92 12.92 -21.06
C LEU A 40 -3.37 13.39 -21.14
N SER A 41 -4.02 13.24 -22.30
CA SER A 41 -5.42 13.65 -22.51
C SER A 41 -6.44 12.54 -22.29
N ARG A 42 -6.05 11.26 -22.44
CA ARG A 42 -7.01 10.14 -22.49
C ARG A 42 -6.72 8.99 -21.52
N GLU A 43 -5.47 8.78 -21.17
CA GLU A 43 -5.04 7.63 -20.35
C GLU A 43 -4.56 8.04 -18.97
N SER A 44 -3.96 9.23 -18.85
CA SER A 44 -3.43 9.77 -17.61
C SER A 44 -3.53 11.30 -17.57
N TYR A 45 -2.88 11.94 -16.62
CA TYR A 45 -2.77 13.38 -16.49
C TYR A 45 -1.38 13.75 -15.97
N LEU A 46 -0.92 14.96 -16.32
CA LEU A 46 0.45 15.42 -16.03
C LEU A 46 0.90 15.16 -14.58
N PHE A 47 0.05 15.46 -13.60
CA PHE A 47 0.42 15.30 -12.19
C PHE A 47 0.70 13.84 -11.80
N SER A 48 -0.06 12.89 -12.37
CA SER A 48 0.15 11.46 -12.15
C SER A 48 1.43 10.96 -12.82
N ALA A 49 1.55 11.15 -14.14
CA ALA A 49 2.72 10.69 -14.91
C ALA A 49 4.02 11.33 -14.39
N TYR A 50 4.01 12.64 -14.13
CA TYR A 50 5.18 13.37 -13.66
C TYR A 50 5.56 13.08 -12.20
N ALA A 51 4.75 12.33 -11.45
CA ALA A 51 5.06 11.94 -10.07
C ALA A 51 6.35 11.09 -9.98
N TYR A 52 6.63 10.27 -11.00
CA TYR A 52 7.77 9.33 -11.03
C TYR A 52 9.13 9.96 -11.35
N ARG A 53 9.16 11.21 -11.77
CA ARG A 53 10.39 11.98 -12.04
C ARG A 53 11.40 11.97 -10.89
N THR A 54 10.93 11.79 -9.66
CA THR A 54 11.77 11.78 -8.46
C THR A 54 12.75 10.59 -8.40
N LEU A 55 12.56 9.62 -9.27
CA LEU A 55 13.42 8.44 -9.42
C LEU A 55 14.61 8.69 -10.35
N PHE A 56 14.66 9.85 -10.99
CA PHE A 56 15.72 10.20 -11.95
C PHE A 56 16.58 11.34 -11.40
N PRO A 57 17.91 11.28 -11.67
CA PRO A 57 18.81 12.32 -11.22
C PRO A 57 18.61 13.61 -12.02
N LYS A 58 18.97 14.73 -11.41
CA LYS A 58 19.04 16.02 -12.09
C LYS A 58 20.47 16.36 -12.43
N ARG A 59 20.66 17.09 -13.51
CA ARG A 59 21.94 17.68 -13.88
C ARG A 59 22.32 18.77 -12.87
N VAL A 60 23.60 18.84 -12.55
CA VAL A 60 24.14 19.81 -11.61
C VAL A 60 25.15 20.69 -12.33
N GLY A 61 24.91 21.99 -12.32
CA GLY A 61 25.78 22.98 -12.97
C GLY A 61 25.61 23.10 -14.48
N GLY A 62 26.13 24.22 -15.04
CA GLY A 62 26.02 24.53 -16.45
C GLY A 62 24.64 25.04 -16.89
N VAL A 63 24.43 25.15 -18.20
CA VAL A 63 23.21 25.69 -18.80
C VAL A 63 21.96 24.83 -18.60
N HIS A 64 22.14 23.56 -18.25
CA HIS A 64 21.08 22.59 -18.01
C HIS A 64 20.88 22.25 -16.52
N ASP A 65 21.35 23.12 -15.63
CA ASP A 65 21.22 22.92 -14.19
C ASP A 65 19.75 22.73 -13.78
N GLY A 66 19.48 21.69 -12.99
CA GLY A 66 18.13 21.35 -12.50
C GLY A 66 17.24 20.62 -13.50
N GLU A 67 17.66 20.40 -14.75
CA GLU A 67 16.98 19.52 -15.70
C GLU A 67 17.20 18.03 -15.35
N TYR A 68 16.28 17.16 -15.74
CA TYR A 68 16.47 15.72 -15.57
C TYR A 68 17.54 15.18 -16.51
N ALA A 69 18.39 14.33 -15.98
CA ALA A 69 19.35 13.58 -16.76
C ALA A 69 18.73 12.24 -17.19
N ASN A 70 18.72 11.96 -18.49
CA ASN A 70 18.30 10.67 -19.04
C ASN A 70 16.84 10.27 -18.68
N LEU A 71 15.92 11.22 -18.63
CA LEU A 71 14.50 10.96 -18.42
C LEU A 71 13.74 11.12 -19.73
N ASP A 72 13.20 10.03 -20.26
CA ASP A 72 12.25 10.05 -21.37
C ASP A 72 10.81 10.00 -20.89
N PHE A 73 9.87 10.56 -21.65
CA PHE A 73 8.46 10.50 -21.30
C PHE A 73 7.95 9.05 -21.25
N GLY A 74 8.47 8.17 -22.12
CA GLY A 74 8.19 6.75 -22.10
C GLY A 74 8.56 6.07 -20.78
N ASP A 75 9.62 6.55 -20.10
CA ASP A 75 9.98 6.03 -18.77
C ASP A 75 8.92 6.35 -17.72
N LEU A 76 8.36 7.57 -17.76
CA LEU A 76 7.27 7.95 -16.86
C LEU A 76 6.03 7.09 -17.08
N VAL A 77 5.70 6.79 -18.34
CA VAL A 77 4.57 5.93 -18.71
C VAL A 77 4.79 4.49 -18.22
N ASP A 78 5.98 3.92 -18.42
CA ASP A 78 6.31 2.56 -17.97
C ASP A 78 6.25 2.45 -16.44
N LEU A 79 6.76 3.46 -15.73
CA LEU A 79 6.68 3.51 -14.27
C LEU A 79 5.25 3.68 -13.76
N GLU A 80 4.43 4.46 -14.42
CA GLU A 80 3.00 4.60 -14.07
C GLU A 80 2.24 3.28 -14.28
N ARG A 81 2.53 2.57 -15.37
CA ARG A 81 1.98 1.23 -15.64
C ARG A 81 2.45 0.20 -14.61
N LEU A 82 3.73 0.22 -14.27
CA LEU A 82 4.28 -0.65 -13.22
C LEU A 82 3.61 -0.37 -11.87
N ASP A 83 3.42 0.89 -11.52
CA ASP A 83 2.75 1.26 -10.26
C ASP A 83 1.28 0.82 -10.22
N ARG A 84 0.59 0.85 -11.37
CA ARG A 84 -0.76 0.26 -11.53
C ARG A 84 -0.73 -1.25 -11.29
N ASN A 85 0.24 -1.95 -11.87
CA ASN A 85 0.41 -3.40 -11.69
C ASN A 85 0.76 -3.75 -10.24
N LEU A 86 1.61 -2.94 -9.60
CA LEU A 86 1.92 -3.08 -8.16
C LEU A 86 0.65 -2.96 -7.31
N ARG A 87 -0.17 -1.94 -7.55
CA ARG A 87 -1.45 -1.78 -6.83
C ARG A 87 -2.41 -2.94 -7.09
N ALA A 88 -2.50 -3.40 -8.34
CA ALA A 88 -3.35 -4.55 -8.71
C ALA A 88 -2.91 -5.84 -8.03
N ALA A 89 -1.61 -6.06 -7.83
CA ALA A 89 -1.09 -7.22 -7.12
C ALA A 89 -1.25 -7.11 -5.59
N LEU A 90 -1.10 -5.91 -5.02
CA LEU A 90 -1.13 -5.73 -3.55
C LEU A 90 -2.55 -5.59 -2.98
N LEU A 91 -3.51 -5.07 -3.74
CA LEU A 91 -4.87 -4.85 -3.26
C LEU A 91 -5.58 -6.15 -2.84
N PRO A 92 -5.59 -7.23 -3.65
CA PRO A 92 -6.17 -8.50 -3.23
C PRO A 92 -5.56 -9.03 -1.93
N LEU A 93 -4.23 -9.00 -1.81
CA LEU A 93 -3.54 -9.46 -0.59
C LEU A 93 -3.96 -8.68 0.66
N ALA A 94 -4.23 -7.40 0.50
CA ALA A 94 -4.67 -6.56 1.63
C ALA A 94 -6.14 -6.84 1.99
N LEU A 95 -6.99 -7.18 1.02
CA LEU A 95 -8.38 -7.61 1.24
C LEU A 95 -8.41 -9.00 1.89
N ASP A 96 -7.57 -9.93 1.43
CA ASP A 96 -7.41 -11.24 2.06
C ASP A 96 -6.97 -11.12 3.52
N ALA A 97 -5.99 -10.25 3.81
CA ALA A 97 -5.53 -10.03 5.18
C ALA A 97 -6.64 -9.48 6.09
N GLU A 98 -7.52 -8.62 5.57
CA GLU A 98 -8.70 -8.14 6.28
C GLU A 98 -9.70 -9.27 6.53
N HIS A 99 -10.01 -10.05 5.49
CA HIS A 99 -10.93 -11.19 5.57
C HIS A 99 -10.43 -12.27 6.54
N LEU A 100 -9.18 -12.68 6.41
CA LEU A 100 -8.57 -13.70 7.26
C LEU A 100 -8.47 -13.25 8.73
N ALA A 101 -8.28 -11.94 8.97
CA ALA A 101 -8.33 -11.38 10.32
C ALA A 101 -9.74 -11.49 10.93
N LYS A 102 -10.80 -11.20 10.14
CA LYS A 102 -12.20 -11.42 10.56
C LYS A 102 -12.45 -12.90 10.86
N ALA A 103 -12.07 -13.79 9.94
CA ALA A 103 -12.26 -15.23 10.08
C ALA A 103 -11.57 -15.78 11.34
N ARG A 104 -10.34 -15.33 11.63
CA ARG A 104 -9.62 -15.73 12.84
C ARG A 104 -10.34 -15.29 14.12
N VAL A 105 -10.79 -14.03 14.19
CA VAL A 105 -11.55 -13.57 15.38
C VAL A 105 -12.81 -14.41 15.58
N LEU A 106 -13.54 -14.73 14.51
CA LEU A 106 -14.76 -15.53 14.59
C LEU A 106 -14.51 -16.99 14.99
N ASP A 107 -13.45 -17.60 14.47
CA ASP A 107 -13.03 -18.96 14.87
C ASP A 107 -12.61 -19.01 16.36
N ASP A 108 -11.81 -18.02 16.80
CA ASP A 108 -11.41 -17.89 18.21
C ASP A 108 -12.62 -17.70 19.14
N VAL A 109 -13.61 -16.87 18.77
CA VAL A 109 -14.85 -16.69 19.53
C VAL A 109 -15.65 -17.99 19.57
N ALA A 110 -15.79 -18.71 18.44
CA ALA A 110 -16.55 -19.95 18.38
C ALA A 110 -15.94 -21.07 19.23
N ARG A 111 -14.62 -21.08 19.39
CA ARG A 111 -13.90 -22.10 20.18
C ARG A 111 -13.83 -21.80 21.67
N ARG A 112 -14.16 -20.59 22.10
CA ARG A 112 -14.08 -20.14 23.49
C ARG A 112 -15.45 -20.26 24.17
N PRO A 113 -15.61 -21.17 25.15
CA PRO A 113 -16.90 -21.39 25.83
C PRO A 113 -17.40 -20.16 26.63
N ASP A 114 -16.49 -19.28 27.00
CA ASP A 114 -16.75 -18.04 27.75
C ASP A 114 -17.14 -16.84 26.86
N GLU A 115 -17.12 -17.00 25.54
CA GLU A 115 -17.52 -15.99 24.57
C GLU A 115 -18.90 -16.28 23.98
N ASP A 116 -19.82 -15.33 24.08
CA ASP A 116 -21.18 -15.43 23.55
C ASP A 116 -21.38 -14.65 22.22
N GLY A 117 -20.33 -14.03 21.72
CA GLY A 117 -20.36 -13.18 20.52
C GLY A 117 -21.02 -11.81 20.69
N HIS A 118 -21.70 -11.54 21.83
CA HIS A 118 -22.36 -10.26 22.12
C HIS A 118 -21.64 -9.49 23.24
N SER A 119 -21.23 -10.13 24.30
CA SER A 119 -20.49 -9.51 25.40
C SER A 119 -19.19 -8.88 24.91
N ILE A 120 -18.48 -9.53 24.01
CA ILE A 120 -17.24 -9.04 23.41
C ILE A 120 -17.43 -7.70 22.69
N VAL A 121 -18.57 -7.50 22.00
CA VAL A 121 -18.87 -6.23 21.32
C VAL A 121 -19.18 -5.13 22.35
N ARG A 122 -19.98 -5.45 23.38
CA ARG A 122 -20.26 -4.52 24.47
C ARG A 122 -19.00 -4.07 25.18
N ASP A 123 -18.09 -5.02 25.49
CA ASP A 123 -16.85 -4.76 26.20
C ASP A 123 -15.85 -3.99 25.33
N TYR A 124 -15.76 -4.31 24.01
CA TYR A 124 -15.02 -3.50 23.06
C TYR A 124 -15.51 -2.05 23.04
N MET A 125 -16.81 -1.84 22.87
CA MET A 125 -17.39 -0.50 22.84
C MET A 125 -17.18 0.25 24.16
N ALA A 126 -17.22 -0.45 25.30
CA ALA A 126 -16.96 0.13 26.63
C ALA A 126 -15.48 0.53 26.81
N SER A 127 -14.56 -0.19 26.19
CA SER A 127 -13.11 0.11 26.24
C SER A 127 -12.71 1.38 25.48
N LEU A 128 -13.57 1.85 24.56
CA LEU A 128 -13.31 3.03 23.74
C LEU A 128 -13.54 4.33 24.52
N SER A 129 -12.73 5.34 24.24
CA SER A 129 -13.03 6.71 24.69
C SER A 129 -14.37 7.20 24.12
N PRO A 130 -15.03 8.20 24.74
CA PRO A 130 -16.29 8.75 24.22
C PRO A 130 -16.22 9.19 22.76
N SER A 131 -15.12 9.81 22.34
CA SER A 131 -14.90 10.26 20.95
C SER A 131 -14.74 9.10 19.98
N GLU A 132 -14.02 8.04 20.37
CA GLU A 132 -13.86 6.82 19.54
C GLU A 132 -15.18 6.09 19.42
N ARG A 133 -15.92 5.95 20.51
CA ARG A 133 -17.24 5.32 20.51
C ARG A 133 -18.23 6.05 19.59
N SER A 134 -18.26 7.38 19.65
CA SER A 134 -19.07 8.20 18.74
C SER A 134 -18.68 7.99 17.27
N ARG A 135 -17.38 7.92 16.97
CA ARG A 135 -16.91 7.63 15.60
C ARG A 135 -17.33 6.25 15.11
N ARG A 136 -17.25 5.20 15.96
CA ARG A 136 -17.73 3.86 15.62
C ARG A 136 -19.23 3.82 15.35
N ALA A 137 -20.01 4.44 16.23
CA ALA A 137 -21.46 4.55 16.05
C ALA A 137 -21.81 5.27 14.74
N ALA A 138 -21.12 6.37 14.42
CA ALA A 138 -21.32 7.11 13.17
C ALA A 138 -20.89 6.31 11.94
N GLU A 139 -19.80 5.53 12.01
CA GLU A 139 -19.34 4.63 10.94
C GLU A 139 -20.44 3.62 10.58
N ILE A 140 -20.96 2.91 11.56
CA ILE A 140 -22.02 1.91 11.40
C ILE A 140 -23.33 2.56 10.94
N SER A 141 -23.71 3.71 11.51
CA SER A 141 -24.96 4.40 11.15
C SER A 141 -25.01 4.85 9.69
N ARG A 142 -23.87 5.22 9.09
CA ARG A 142 -23.80 5.61 7.67
C ARG A 142 -24.22 4.50 6.74
N LEU A 143 -24.01 3.23 7.13
CA LEU A 143 -24.36 2.06 6.32
C LEU A 143 -25.87 1.81 6.26
N ARG A 144 -26.69 2.49 7.06
CA ARG A 144 -28.15 2.26 7.11
C ARG A 144 -28.85 2.39 5.74
N ARG A 145 -28.29 3.21 4.84
CA ARG A 145 -28.81 3.45 3.47
C ARG A 145 -27.92 2.88 2.38
N ASP A 146 -26.90 2.13 2.77
CA ASP A 146 -25.98 1.48 1.82
C ASP A 146 -26.68 0.30 1.14
N GLU A 147 -26.48 0.14 -0.16
CA GLU A 147 -27.14 -0.90 -0.96
C GLU A 147 -26.72 -2.31 -0.56
N TYR A 148 -25.49 -2.50 -0.10
CA TYR A 148 -24.93 -3.81 0.20
C TYR A 148 -25.02 -4.20 1.67
N SER A 149 -24.95 -3.22 2.57
CA SER A 149 -24.83 -3.45 4.03
C SER A 149 -26.04 -2.95 4.81
N GLY A 150 -26.95 -2.18 4.18
CA GLY A 150 -28.02 -1.48 4.87
C GLY A 150 -29.04 -2.40 5.51
N ASP A 151 -29.38 -3.52 4.86
CA ASP A 151 -30.32 -4.50 5.43
C ASP A 151 -29.74 -5.16 6.69
N LEU A 152 -28.48 -5.55 6.63
CA LEU A 152 -27.76 -6.13 7.76
C LEU A 152 -27.71 -5.12 8.93
N GLN A 153 -27.35 -3.86 8.64
CA GLN A 153 -27.28 -2.81 9.64
C GLN A 153 -28.64 -2.55 10.31
N ARG A 154 -29.74 -2.49 9.53
CA ARG A 154 -31.10 -2.28 10.07
C ARG A 154 -31.57 -3.44 10.93
N HIS A 155 -31.29 -4.68 10.50
CA HIS A 155 -31.70 -5.88 11.22
C HIS A 155 -31.03 -5.99 12.60
N TYR A 156 -29.76 -5.62 12.71
CA TYR A 156 -28.98 -5.75 13.95
C TYR A 156 -28.75 -4.41 14.70
N ALA A 157 -29.51 -3.35 14.39
CA ALA A 157 -29.31 -2.02 14.96
C ALA A 157 -29.40 -1.98 16.51
N GLY A 158 -30.17 -2.90 17.13
CA GLY A 158 -30.40 -2.93 18.60
C GLY A 158 -29.37 -3.81 19.33
N VAL A 159 -29.01 -4.96 18.78
CA VAL A 159 -28.11 -5.93 19.41
C VAL A 159 -27.17 -6.48 18.33
N MET A 160 -25.95 -6.02 18.33
CA MET A 160 -24.96 -6.34 17.30
C MET A 160 -23.97 -7.39 17.82
N PRO A 161 -23.97 -8.60 17.24
CA PRO A 161 -22.95 -9.60 17.55
C PRO A 161 -21.65 -9.32 16.81
N ILE A 162 -20.55 -9.96 17.23
CA ILE A 162 -19.20 -9.72 16.70
C ILE A 162 -19.11 -9.95 15.18
N TRP A 163 -19.78 -10.97 14.65
CA TRP A 163 -19.76 -11.26 13.19
C TRP A 163 -20.42 -10.14 12.38
N VAL A 164 -21.45 -9.49 12.90
CA VAL A 164 -22.09 -8.34 12.25
C VAL A 164 -21.22 -7.09 12.41
N LEU A 165 -20.66 -6.86 13.59
CA LEU A 165 -19.73 -5.74 13.79
C LEU A 165 -18.56 -5.79 12.81
N LEU A 166 -17.93 -6.94 12.65
CA LEU A 166 -16.79 -7.12 11.74
C LEU A 166 -17.20 -6.91 10.29
N GLU A 167 -18.40 -7.36 9.89
CA GLU A 167 -18.89 -7.19 8.52
C GLU A 167 -19.20 -5.73 8.19
N LEU A 168 -19.77 -4.99 9.13
CA LEU A 168 -20.09 -3.58 8.96
C LEU A 168 -18.92 -2.62 9.24
N SER A 169 -17.76 -3.14 9.58
CA SER A 169 -16.60 -2.34 9.99
C SER A 169 -15.63 -2.07 8.85
N SER A 170 -15.06 -0.87 8.83
CA SER A 170 -13.89 -0.59 7.97
C SER A 170 -12.67 -1.41 8.42
N PHE A 171 -11.71 -1.60 7.53
CA PHE A 171 -10.46 -2.30 7.85
C PHE A 171 -9.76 -1.71 9.10
N GLY A 172 -9.86 -0.40 9.31
CA GLY A 172 -9.31 0.24 10.51
C GLY A 172 -9.97 -0.25 11.78
N THR A 173 -11.29 -0.36 11.77
CA THR A 173 -12.07 -0.87 12.89
C THR A 173 -11.83 -2.36 13.10
N VAL A 174 -11.75 -3.15 12.02
CA VAL A 174 -11.37 -4.58 12.11
C VAL A 174 -10.02 -4.75 12.81
N ALA A 175 -9.01 -3.96 12.44
CA ALA A 175 -7.70 -4.01 13.09
C ALA A 175 -7.74 -3.59 14.58
N ASP A 176 -8.60 -2.63 14.95
CA ASP A 176 -8.78 -2.22 16.35
C ASP A 176 -9.50 -3.31 17.17
N VAL A 177 -10.54 -3.93 16.61
CA VAL A 177 -11.24 -5.09 17.23
C VAL A 177 -10.26 -6.27 17.38
N TYR A 178 -9.47 -6.56 16.35
CA TYR A 178 -8.46 -7.62 16.36
C TYR A 178 -7.47 -7.42 17.51
N ARG A 179 -7.00 -6.19 17.72
CA ARG A 179 -6.15 -5.85 18.86
C ARG A 179 -6.87 -6.05 20.19
N PHE A 180 -8.11 -5.57 20.30
CA PHE A 180 -8.91 -5.74 21.52
C PHE A 180 -9.07 -7.21 21.89
N CYS A 181 -9.36 -8.08 20.91
CA CYS A 181 -9.44 -9.52 21.09
C CYS A 181 -8.09 -10.11 21.53
N ALA A 182 -6.98 -9.70 20.91
CA ALA A 182 -5.65 -10.15 21.30
C ALA A 182 -5.30 -9.80 22.75
N ASP A 183 -5.63 -8.58 23.19
CA ASP A 183 -5.44 -8.13 24.57
C ASP A 183 -6.35 -8.88 25.54
N ARG A 184 -7.65 -9.07 25.18
CA ARG A 184 -8.66 -9.80 25.97
C ARG A 184 -8.28 -11.27 26.22
N TRP A 185 -7.72 -11.92 25.20
CA TRP A 185 -7.35 -13.35 25.27
C TRP A 185 -5.89 -13.60 25.65
N GLY A 186 -5.10 -12.55 25.82
CA GLY A 186 -3.67 -12.66 26.10
C GLY A 186 -2.85 -13.25 24.94
N ASP A 187 -3.37 -13.19 23.71
CA ASP A 187 -2.75 -13.75 22.51
C ASP A 187 -1.65 -12.84 21.97
N ARG A 188 -0.41 -13.10 22.39
CA ARG A 188 0.77 -12.36 21.94
C ARG A 188 1.09 -12.49 20.45
N PRO A 189 0.94 -13.64 19.78
CA PRO A 189 1.01 -13.77 18.33
C PRO A 189 0.02 -12.83 17.63
N MET A 190 -1.25 -12.87 18.00
CA MET A 190 -2.31 -12.02 17.46
C MET A 190 -2.00 -10.52 17.67
N LEU A 191 -1.49 -10.14 18.85
CA LEU A 191 -1.07 -8.76 19.13
C LEU A 191 0.05 -8.29 18.20
N ARG A 192 1.02 -9.15 17.84
CA ARG A 192 2.06 -8.83 16.87
C ARG A 192 1.50 -8.67 15.46
N GLU A 193 0.56 -9.50 15.05
CA GLU A 193 -0.11 -9.42 13.74
C GLU A 193 -0.90 -8.13 13.57
N HIS A 194 -1.50 -7.60 14.63
CA HIS A 194 -2.18 -6.30 14.60
C HIS A 194 -1.31 -5.18 14.00
N TYR A 195 -0.01 -5.15 14.29
CA TYR A 195 0.88 -4.12 13.71
C TYR A 195 1.05 -4.29 12.20
N PHE A 196 1.02 -5.52 11.70
CA PHE A 196 1.04 -5.81 10.26
C PHE A 196 -0.30 -5.48 9.61
N LEU A 197 -1.44 -5.74 10.26
CA LEU A 197 -2.77 -5.33 9.78
C LEU A 197 -2.87 -3.80 9.59
N ARG A 198 -2.28 -3.02 10.48
CA ARG A 198 -2.20 -1.57 10.29
C ARG A 198 -1.40 -1.15 9.06
N SER A 199 -0.33 -1.87 8.74
CA SER A 199 0.45 -1.66 7.52
C SER A 199 -0.35 -2.08 6.29
N ALA A 200 -1.00 -3.23 6.32
CA ALA A 200 -1.89 -3.74 5.27
C ALA A 200 -3.01 -2.75 4.95
N LYS A 201 -3.66 -2.17 5.96
CA LYS A 201 -4.64 -1.08 5.80
C LYS A 201 -4.05 0.11 5.04
N GLY A 202 -2.82 0.52 5.37
CA GLY A 202 -2.13 1.62 4.68
C GLY A 202 -1.94 1.33 3.19
N VAL A 203 -1.47 0.13 2.86
CA VAL A 203 -1.29 -0.33 1.47
C VAL A 203 -2.65 -0.41 0.76
N ARG A 204 -3.66 -1.02 1.37
CA ARG A 204 -5.02 -1.12 0.80
C ARG A 204 -5.57 0.25 0.44
N ASN A 205 -5.46 1.22 1.32
CA ASN A 205 -5.94 2.57 1.06
C ASN A 205 -5.16 3.23 -0.08
N ALA A 206 -3.83 3.11 -0.12
CA ALA A 206 -3.03 3.63 -1.22
C ALA A 206 -3.43 3.00 -2.57
N CYS A 207 -3.68 1.69 -2.60
CA CYS A 207 -4.13 0.98 -3.80
C CYS A 207 -5.54 1.42 -4.23
N ALA A 208 -6.50 1.45 -3.30
CA ALA A 208 -7.89 1.81 -3.58
C ALA A 208 -8.04 3.27 -4.04
N HIS A 209 -7.21 4.18 -3.57
CA HIS A 209 -7.18 5.58 -3.99
C HIS A 209 -6.25 5.87 -5.17
N SER A 210 -5.72 4.85 -5.83
CA SER A 210 -4.80 5.00 -6.97
C SER A 210 -3.58 5.88 -6.67
N SER A 211 -3.12 5.88 -5.42
CA SER A 211 -1.94 6.66 -5.02
C SER A 211 -0.69 6.16 -5.73
N ALA A 212 0.17 7.07 -6.18
CA ALA A 212 1.48 6.71 -6.70
C ALA A 212 2.36 6.15 -5.56
N ILE A 213 2.70 4.87 -5.62
CA ILE A 213 3.46 4.17 -4.59
C ILE A 213 4.97 4.23 -4.89
N ILE A 214 5.36 3.91 -6.13
CA ILE A 214 6.75 3.76 -6.56
C ILE A 214 7.51 5.08 -6.47
N ASN A 215 6.87 6.23 -6.72
CA ASN A 215 7.52 7.54 -6.69
C ASN A 215 8.21 7.88 -5.35
N GLY A 216 7.88 7.18 -4.28
CA GLY A 216 8.51 7.36 -2.97
C GLY A 216 9.58 6.32 -2.64
N PHE A 217 9.96 5.44 -3.57
CA PHE A 217 10.95 4.41 -3.27
C PHE A 217 12.39 4.95 -3.20
N GLY A 218 12.73 5.97 -3.97
CA GLY A 218 14.05 6.58 -3.94
C GLY A 218 14.31 7.54 -2.76
N ALA A 219 13.28 8.04 -2.12
CA ALA A 219 13.41 9.00 -1.04
C ALA A 219 13.53 8.30 0.33
N ALA A 220 14.48 8.75 1.16
CA ALA A 220 14.46 8.45 2.59
C ALA A 220 13.21 9.08 3.19
N SER A 221 12.10 8.34 3.23
CA SER A 221 10.92 8.81 3.93
C SER A 221 11.20 8.75 5.42
N HIS A 222 10.91 9.84 6.12
CA HIS A 222 10.98 9.84 7.58
C HIS A 222 9.99 8.80 8.11
N VAL A 223 10.49 7.68 8.57
CA VAL A 223 9.68 6.63 9.16
C VAL A 223 9.25 7.10 10.53
N ALA A 224 7.98 7.30 10.71
CA ALA A 224 7.42 7.66 12.01
C ALA A 224 7.58 6.54 13.06
N ARG A 225 7.81 5.30 12.62
CA ARG A 225 7.95 4.12 13.49
C ARG A 225 8.98 3.15 12.95
N PRO A 226 9.84 2.57 13.83
CA PRO A 226 10.77 1.52 13.43
C PRO A 226 10.02 0.28 12.95
N ALA A 227 10.65 -0.49 12.06
CA ALA A 227 10.08 -1.75 11.58
C ALA A 227 9.86 -2.74 12.74
N PRO A 228 8.76 -3.50 12.74
CA PRO A 228 8.54 -4.54 13.72
C PRO A 228 9.72 -5.53 13.77
N ALA A 229 10.15 -5.91 14.98
CA ALA A 229 11.28 -6.83 15.16
C ALA A 229 11.07 -8.14 14.37
N ALA A 230 9.85 -8.68 14.37
CA ALA A 230 9.51 -9.88 13.61
C ALA A 230 9.76 -9.74 12.11
N LEU A 231 9.46 -8.56 11.51
CA LEU A 231 9.76 -8.30 10.10
C LEU A 231 11.28 -8.30 9.85
N THR A 232 12.04 -7.60 10.72
CA THR A 232 13.49 -7.51 10.58
C THR A 232 14.18 -8.88 10.70
N VAL A 233 13.68 -9.74 11.60
CA VAL A 233 14.14 -11.12 11.76
C VAL A 233 13.84 -11.93 10.50
N THR A 234 12.60 -11.92 10.01
CA THR A 234 12.21 -12.68 8.82
C THR A 234 13.00 -12.23 7.57
N LEU A 235 13.27 -10.93 7.43
CA LEU A 235 14.13 -10.42 6.34
C LEU A 235 15.58 -10.93 6.45
N ARG A 236 16.12 -11.03 7.68
CA ARG A 236 17.45 -11.59 7.91
C ARG A 236 17.48 -13.08 7.52
N ASP A 237 16.50 -13.81 7.97
CA ASP A 237 16.42 -15.27 7.74
C ASP A 237 16.19 -15.60 6.26
N ALA A 238 15.58 -14.67 5.52
CA ALA A 238 15.48 -14.70 4.06
C ALA A 238 16.76 -14.22 3.33
N GLY A 239 17.87 -13.98 4.02
CA GLY A 239 19.17 -13.66 3.42
C GLY A 239 19.37 -12.19 3.00
N PHE A 240 18.50 -11.27 3.41
CA PHE A 240 18.74 -9.84 3.18
C PHE A 240 19.87 -9.32 4.08
N THR A 241 20.85 -8.63 3.49
CA THR A 241 21.98 -8.06 4.24
C THR A 241 21.54 -7.03 5.29
N LYS A 242 22.36 -6.83 6.32
CA LYS A 242 22.09 -5.80 7.35
C LYS A 242 21.92 -4.41 6.73
N ARG A 243 22.76 -4.05 5.74
CA ARG A 243 22.71 -2.78 5.02
C ARG A 243 21.39 -2.64 4.26
N SER A 244 21.00 -3.66 3.50
CA SER A 244 19.74 -3.65 2.75
C SER A 244 18.54 -3.48 3.69
N ARG A 245 18.42 -4.29 4.74
CA ARG A 245 17.34 -4.19 5.72
C ARG A 245 17.27 -2.80 6.36
N ALA A 246 18.40 -2.28 6.84
CA ALA A 246 18.43 -0.97 7.48
C ALA A 246 17.99 0.16 6.54
N SER A 247 18.42 0.12 5.27
CA SER A 247 18.05 1.12 4.28
C SER A 247 16.57 1.02 3.89
N ARG A 248 16.10 -0.18 3.49
CA ARG A 248 14.73 -0.37 2.98
C ARG A 248 13.67 -0.21 4.05
N MET A 249 13.96 -0.60 5.29
CA MET A 249 13.02 -0.45 6.41
C MET A 249 12.90 0.99 6.92
N ARG A 250 13.74 1.90 6.48
CA ARG A 250 13.55 3.35 6.67
C ARG A 250 12.54 3.95 5.69
N ASN A 251 12.25 3.28 4.60
CA ASN A 251 11.21 3.70 3.66
C ASN A 251 9.86 3.16 4.12
N GLN A 252 8.94 4.06 4.53
CA GLN A 252 7.63 3.69 5.08
C GLN A 252 6.81 2.83 4.11
N ARG A 253 6.87 3.12 2.81
CA ARG A 253 6.10 2.38 1.79
C ARG A 253 6.62 0.96 1.64
N LEU A 254 7.93 0.78 1.55
CA LEU A 254 8.55 -0.56 1.49
C LEU A 254 8.34 -1.35 2.78
N GLN A 255 8.39 -0.68 3.94
CA GLN A 255 8.08 -1.31 5.22
C GLN A 255 6.63 -1.82 5.26
N GLN A 256 5.68 -1.02 4.77
CA GLN A 256 4.26 -1.42 4.72
C GLN A 256 4.02 -2.56 3.73
N ILE A 257 4.63 -2.52 2.54
CA ILE A 257 4.55 -3.60 1.56
C ILE A 257 5.15 -4.89 2.12
N ALA A 258 6.35 -4.85 2.68
CA ALA A 258 6.97 -6.02 3.30
C ALA A 258 6.13 -6.57 4.47
N SER A 259 5.50 -5.69 5.25
CA SER A 259 4.59 -6.08 6.34
C SER A 259 3.34 -6.78 5.82
N LEU A 260 2.74 -6.28 4.73
CA LEU A 260 1.58 -6.91 4.09
C LEU A 260 1.94 -8.29 3.54
N LEU A 261 3.04 -8.39 2.79
CA LEU A 261 3.49 -9.65 2.19
C LEU A 261 3.76 -10.71 3.27
N LEU A 262 4.42 -10.32 4.37
CA LEU A 262 4.68 -11.23 5.50
C LEU A 262 3.38 -11.66 6.20
N LEU A 263 2.46 -10.73 6.42
CA LEU A 263 1.18 -11.02 7.05
C LEU A 263 0.35 -11.99 6.20
N HIS A 264 0.18 -11.68 4.91
CA HIS A 264 -0.56 -12.52 3.98
C HIS A 264 0.02 -13.94 3.94
N ARG A 265 1.34 -14.07 3.74
CA ARG A 265 2.02 -15.36 3.74
C ARG A 265 1.71 -16.20 4.98
N ARG A 266 1.66 -15.58 6.17
CA ARG A 266 1.37 -16.27 7.43
C ARG A 266 -0.09 -16.65 7.59
N MET A 267 -1.00 -15.74 7.24
CA MET A 267 -2.43 -15.95 7.44
C MET A 267 -3.04 -16.87 6.38
N ALA A 268 -2.53 -16.83 5.15
CA ALA A 268 -3.00 -17.65 4.04
C ALA A 268 -2.28 -19.00 3.92
N GLU A 269 -1.32 -19.32 4.81
CA GLU A 269 -0.58 -20.58 4.75
C GLU A 269 -1.52 -21.79 4.73
N GLY A 270 -1.31 -22.70 3.74
CA GLY A 270 -2.14 -23.89 3.56
C GLY A 270 -3.52 -23.63 2.94
N THR A 271 -3.78 -22.45 2.41
CA THR A 271 -5.03 -22.12 1.71
C THR A 271 -4.80 -21.88 0.22
N ALA A 272 -5.85 -21.92 -0.60
CA ALA A 272 -5.80 -21.57 -2.03
C ALA A 272 -5.32 -20.13 -2.27
N LEU A 273 -5.58 -19.21 -1.34
CA LEU A 273 -5.12 -17.82 -1.42
C LEU A 273 -3.61 -17.69 -1.47
N ALA A 274 -2.85 -18.62 -0.86
CA ALA A 274 -1.39 -18.62 -0.92
C ALA A 274 -0.87 -18.91 -2.34
N ASP A 275 -1.50 -19.84 -3.05
CA ASP A 275 -1.11 -20.20 -4.42
C ASP A 275 -1.47 -19.10 -5.41
N GLU A 276 -2.67 -18.51 -5.30
CA GLU A 276 -3.12 -17.38 -6.10
C GLU A 276 -2.21 -16.17 -5.92
N ALA A 277 -1.85 -15.84 -4.67
CA ALA A 277 -0.92 -14.78 -4.34
C ALA A 277 0.45 -15.00 -4.99
N SER A 278 0.98 -16.21 -4.91
CA SER A 278 2.30 -16.56 -5.46
C SER A 278 2.35 -16.35 -6.97
N ALA A 279 1.30 -16.71 -7.70
CA ALA A 279 1.22 -16.51 -9.16
C ALA A 279 1.18 -15.02 -9.54
N GLY A 280 0.34 -14.22 -8.88
CA GLY A 280 0.23 -12.78 -9.13
C GLY A 280 1.51 -12.02 -8.77
N LEU A 281 2.14 -12.38 -7.66
CA LEU A 281 3.40 -11.78 -7.20
C LEU A 281 4.58 -12.13 -8.11
N ARG A 282 4.64 -13.33 -8.68
CA ARG A 282 5.65 -13.69 -9.70
C ARG A 282 5.57 -12.75 -10.89
N THR A 283 4.36 -12.58 -11.44
CA THR A 283 4.13 -11.66 -12.57
C THR A 283 4.57 -10.23 -12.23
N LEU A 284 4.31 -9.77 -11.01
CA LEU A 284 4.77 -8.46 -10.53
C LEU A 284 6.29 -8.37 -10.48
N ALA A 285 6.97 -9.37 -9.92
CA ALA A 285 8.44 -9.38 -9.81
C ALA A 285 9.12 -9.33 -11.19
N ASP A 286 8.61 -10.11 -12.13
CA ASP A 286 9.09 -10.10 -13.52
C ASP A 286 8.82 -8.74 -14.19
N GLY A 287 7.65 -8.15 -13.97
CA GLY A 287 7.30 -6.81 -14.46
C GLY A 287 8.22 -5.71 -13.91
N ILE A 288 8.57 -5.77 -12.62
CA ILE A 288 9.54 -4.83 -12.02
C ILE A 288 10.88 -4.90 -12.74
N ARG A 289 11.42 -6.10 -12.96
CA ARG A 289 12.71 -6.29 -13.62
C ARG A 289 12.68 -5.86 -15.09
N ALA A 290 11.60 -6.17 -15.80
CA ALA A 290 11.42 -5.74 -17.17
C ALA A 290 11.44 -4.21 -17.29
N VAL A 291 10.73 -3.48 -16.41
CA VAL A 291 10.75 -2.02 -16.43
C VAL A 291 12.12 -1.47 -16.07
N LEU A 292 12.80 -2.00 -15.04
CA LEU A 292 14.14 -1.56 -14.64
C LEU A 292 15.19 -1.75 -15.73
N SER A 293 15.03 -2.76 -16.58
CA SER A 293 15.98 -3.00 -17.70
C SER A 293 15.94 -1.93 -18.78
N VAL A 294 14.85 -1.15 -18.87
CA VAL A 294 14.65 -0.14 -19.93
C VAL A 294 14.63 1.30 -19.41
N THR A 295 14.10 1.56 -18.20
CA THR A 295 13.90 2.93 -17.66
C THR A 295 15.15 3.54 -17.02
N ARG A 296 16.09 2.72 -16.58
CA ARG A 296 17.39 3.14 -15.99
C ARG A 296 17.28 4.31 -14.99
N PRO A 297 16.48 4.20 -13.92
CA PRO A 297 16.46 5.20 -12.86
C PRO A 297 17.84 5.32 -12.19
N ASP A 298 18.00 6.24 -11.23
CA ASP A 298 19.25 6.26 -10.49
C ASP A 298 19.47 4.93 -9.71
N ALA A 299 20.74 4.55 -9.50
CA ALA A 299 21.10 3.27 -8.88
C ALA A 299 20.51 3.07 -7.48
N SER A 300 20.22 4.16 -6.76
CA SER A 300 19.53 4.09 -5.47
C SER A 300 18.06 3.74 -5.67
N ALA A 301 17.36 4.44 -6.56
CA ALA A 301 15.97 4.17 -6.89
C ALA A 301 15.78 2.76 -7.43
N GLU A 302 16.66 2.31 -8.37
CA GLU A 302 16.67 0.95 -8.88
C GLU A 302 16.71 -0.09 -7.76
N ALA A 303 17.67 0.06 -6.85
CA ALA A 303 17.81 -0.87 -5.74
C ALA A 303 16.64 -0.84 -4.74
N TYR A 304 15.88 0.26 -4.63
CA TYR A 304 14.64 0.31 -3.85
C TYR A 304 13.46 -0.33 -4.60
N MET A 305 13.40 -0.20 -5.91
CA MET A 305 12.39 -0.83 -6.76
C MET A 305 12.57 -2.35 -6.86
N GLU A 306 13.82 -2.85 -6.91
CA GLU A 306 14.13 -4.29 -6.93
C GLU A 306 13.77 -4.99 -5.59
N PHE A 307 13.67 -4.26 -4.49
CA PHE A 307 13.44 -4.88 -3.18
C PHE A 307 12.11 -5.65 -3.07
N PRO A 308 10.95 -5.16 -3.54
CA PRO A 308 9.71 -5.94 -3.57
C PRO A 308 9.83 -7.23 -4.38
N ALA A 309 10.48 -7.21 -5.55
CA ALA A 309 10.73 -8.41 -6.34
C ALA A 309 11.61 -9.42 -5.57
N GLY A 310 12.65 -8.93 -4.90
CA GLY A 310 13.49 -9.75 -4.04
C GLY A 310 12.75 -10.35 -2.82
N LEU A 311 11.70 -9.70 -2.30
CA LEU A 311 10.82 -10.28 -1.28
C LEU A 311 9.99 -11.43 -1.86
N VAL A 312 9.44 -11.22 -3.05
CA VAL A 312 8.64 -12.24 -3.74
C VAL A 312 9.46 -13.51 -3.95
N ASP A 313 10.65 -13.39 -4.51
CA ASP A 313 11.54 -14.54 -4.77
C ASP A 313 11.77 -15.37 -3.50
N ARG A 314 12.11 -14.70 -2.40
CA ARG A 314 12.53 -15.36 -1.17
C ARG A 314 11.37 -15.87 -0.31
N TRP A 315 10.21 -15.26 -0.42
CA TRP A 315 9.09 -15.59 0.47
C TRP A 315 7.99 -16.42 -0.21
N PHE A 316 7.88 -16.34 -1.53
CA PHE A 316 6.80 -16.98 -2.26
C PHE A 316 7.28 -17.97 -3.34
N LEU A 317 8.51 -17.83 -3.84
CA LEU A 317 9.01 -18.63 -4.95
C LEU A 317 10.13 -19.62 -4.57
N SER A 318 10.82 -19.44 -3.46
CA SER A 318 11.97 -20.26 -3.05
C SER A 318 11.63 -21.67 -2.53
N GLY A 319 10.38 -22.13 -2.67
CA GLY A 319 9.93 -23.49 -2.34
C GLY A 319 9.46 -24.31 -3.54
N ILE A 320 9.61 -23.81 -4.77
CA ILE A 320 9.17 -24.45 -6.02
C ILE A 320 10.43 -24.87 -6.80
N VAL A 321 11.22 -25.79 -6.21
CA VAL A 321 12.25 -26.56 -6.92
C VAL A 321 12.09 -28.01 -6.52
#